data_53196e5fab0bd7c79640daf00a49cd36
#
_entry.id   53196e5fab0bd7c79640daf00a49cd36
#
_cell.length_a   1.000
_cell.length_b   1.000
_cell.length_c   1.000
_cell.angle_alpha   90.00
_cell.angle_beta   90.00
_cell.angle_gamma   90.00
#
_symmetry.space_group_name_H-M   'P 1'
#
loop_
_entity.id
_entity.type
_entity.pdbx_description
1 polymer ?
#
loop_
_entity_poly.entity_id
_entity_poly.type
_entity_poly.pdbx_seq_one_letter_code
_entity_poly.pdbx_strand_id
1 'polypeptide(L)'
;MNKEVAIELRRRLQIKGALRFEGITKPLGLSVKEVDSDGFDGALVRRSSGVGGRILVKRGIRELGRKRFTAAHEIGHYLLHKDSASMSCGAMDIANWTNLEVNPEHEADEFASELLLPSAEIKSHIGTQWPSLELVRDLAAEFEASLTATIRKYCDVATQSCAGVWVQD
;
A
#
# COMPACT_ATOMS: atom_id res chain seq x y z
N MET A 1 -14.33 -3.87 3.13
CA MET A 1 -14.39 -4.13 1.66
C MET A 1 -13.00 -4.01 1.02
N ASN A 2 -12.27 -2.90 1.23
CA ASN A 2 -10.98 -2.67 0.56
C ASN A 2 -9.88 -3.64 0.99
N LYS A 3 -9.79 -3.93 2.28
CA LYS A 3 -8.87 -4.93 2.86
C LYS A 3 -9.15 -6.35 2.34
N GLU A 4 -10.43 -6.70 2.18
CA GLU A 4 -10.83 -8.02 1.67
C GLU A 4 -10.36 -8.24 0.22
N VAL A 5 -10.34 -7.18 -0.61
CA VAL A 5 -9.80 -7.27 -1.97
C VAL A 5 -8.29 -7.56 -1.95
N ALA A 6 -7.54 -6.93 -1.05
CA ALA A 6 -6.12 -7.20 -0.87
C ALA A 6 -5.85 -8.63 -0.36
N ILE A 7 -6.62 -9.07 0.64
CA ILE A 7 -6.54 -10.44 1.20
C ILE A 7 -6.82 -11.48 0.11
N GLU A 8 -7.91 -11.29 -0.64
CA GLU A 8 -8.29 -12.20 -1.72
C GLU A 8 -7.23 -12.23 -2.85
N LEU A 9 -6.66 -11.08 -3.20
CA LEU A 9 -5.58 -11.01 -4.18
C LEU A 9 -4.35 -11.80 -3.71
N ARG A 10 -3.92 -11.61 -2.46
CA ARG A 10 -2.80 -12.38 -1.89
C ARG A 10 -3.11 -13.88 -1.88
N ARG A 11 -4.32 -14.28 -1.45
CA ARG A 11 -4.77 -15.67 -1.42
C ARG A 11 -4.77 -16.30 -2.81
N ARG A 12 -5.36 -15.61 -3.80
CA ARG A 12 -5.46 -16.08 -5.19
C ARG A 12 -4.10 -16.26 -5.84
N LEU A 13 -3.15 -15.38 -5.54
CA LEU A 13 -1.80 -15.40 -6.09
C LEU A 13 -0.82 -16.17 -5.18
N GLN A 14 -1.30 -16.77 -4.08
CA GLN A 14 -0.51 -17.55 -3.12
C GLN A 14 0.70 -16.79 -2.55
N ILE A 15 0.53 -15.47 -2.29
CA ILE A 15 1.59 -14.60 -1.79
C ILE A 15 1.70 -14.77 -0.27
N LYS A 16 2.91 -15.06 0.21
CA LYS A 16 3.28 -15.09 1.63
C LYS A 16 4.49 -14.18 1.87
N GLY A 17 4.56 -13.56 3.03
CA GLY A 17 5.65 -12.64 3.39
C GLY A 17 5.70 -11.41 2.50
N ALA A 18 6.91 -10.93 2.21
CA ALA A 18 7.11 -9.74 1.38
C ALA A 18 6.55 -9.89 -0.03
N LEU A 19 5.89 -8.85 -0.48
CA LEU A 19 5.27 -8.80 -1.80
C LEU A 19 6.33 -8.68 -2.91
N ARG A 20 6.25 -9.53 -3.95
CA ARG A 20 6.96 -9.34 -5.22
C ARG A 20 6.02 -8.70 -6.22
N PHE A 21 6.28 -7.45 -6.61
CA PHE A 21 5.37 -6.67 -7.47
C PHE A 21 5.10 -7.35 -8.81
N GLU A 22 6.09 -8.00 -9.43
CA GLU A 22 5.92 -8.73 -10.69
C GLU A 22 4.87 -9.85 -10.58
N GLY A 23 4.77 -10.48 -9.41
CA GLY A 23 3.78 -11.53 -9.15
C GLY A 23 2.34 -11.02 -9.19
N ILE A 24 2.13 -9.72 -8.95
CA ILE A 24 0.81 -9.09 -9.02
C ILE A 24 0.61 -8.36 -10.34
N THR A 25 1.60 -7.57 -10.76
CA THR A 25 1.44 -6.69 -11.92
C THR A 25 1.28 -7.45 -13.21
N LYS A 26 2.03 -8.55 -13.40
CA LYS A 26 1.91 -9.40 -14.61
C LYS A 26 0.49 -9.96 -14.82
N PRO A 27 -0.13 -10.65 -13.84
CA PRO A 27 -1.50 -11.14 -13.98
C PRO A 27 -2.53 -10.05 -14.25
N LEU A 28 -2.31 -8.83 -13.76
CA LEU A 28 -3.18 -7.68 -13.96
C LEU A 28 -2.90 -6.92 -15.27
N GLY A 29 -1.90 -7.31 -16.03
CA GLY A 29 -1.48 -6.58 -17.23
C GLY A 29 -0.89 -5.21 -16.93
N LEU A 30 -0.40 -5.00 -15.70
CA LEU A 30 0.22 -3.77 -15.24
C LEU A 30 1.75 -3.82 -15.39
N SER A 31 2.37 -2.66 -15.48
CA SER A 31 3.82 -2.49 -15.34
C SER A 31 4.11 -1.33 -14.40
N VAL A 32 5.19 -1.44 -13.60
CA VAL A 32 5.66 -0.36 -12.75
C VAL A 32 6.89 0.28 -13.36
N LYS A 33 6.94 1.62 -13.39
CA LYS A 33 8.07 2.38 -13.93
C LYS A 33 8.40 3.55 -13.00
N GLU A 34 9.68 3.72 -12.68
CA GLU A 34 10.16 4.92 -12.02
C GLU A 34 10.32 6.06 -13.02
N VAL A 35 9.82 7.23 -12.64
CA VAL A 35 9.89 8.46 -13.47
C VAL A 35 10.34 9.64 -12.63
N ASP A 36 10.91 10.63 -13.27
CA ASP A 36 11.16 11.93 -12.63
C ASP A 36 9.86 12.73 -12.66
N SER A 37 9.40 13.18 -11.50
CA SER A 37 8.15 13.95 -11.34
C SER A 37 8.26 14.92 -10.17
N ASP A 38 7.74 16.13 -10.37
CA ASP A 38 7.57 17.13 -9.31
C ASP A 38 6.09 17.29 -8.90
N GLY A 39 5.16 16.71 -9.66
CA GLY A 39 3.73 16.88 -9.46
C GLY A 39 3.03 15.72 -8.73
N PHE A 40 3.65 14.54 -8.65
CA PHE A 40 3.05 13.37 -7.99
C PHE A 40 4.12 12.42 -7.44
N ASP A 41 3.78 11.65 -6.43
CA ASP A 41 4.58 10.54 -5.91
C ASP A 41 4.24 9.22 -6.63
N GLY A 42 2.97 9.02 -6.98
CA GLY A 42 2.45 7.90 -7.77
C GLY A 42 1.42 8.35 -8.80
N ALA A 43 1.26 7.58 -9.87
CA ALA A 43 0.19 7.78 -10.85
C ALA A 43 -0.16 6.48 -11.57
N LEU A 44 -1.45 6.28 -11.81
CA LEU A 44 -1.98 5.16 -12.60
C LEU A 44 -2.41 5.65 -13.99
N VAL A 45 -1.82 5.07 -15.03
CA VAL A 45 -2.22 5.28 -16.42
C VAL A 45 -2.87 4.00 -16.96
N ARG A 46 -4.17 3.99 -17.11
CA ARG A 46 -4.93 2.86 -17.65
C ARG A 46 -4.77 2.78 -19.17
N ARG A 47 -4.82 1.57 -19.71
CA ARG A 47 -4.95 1.40 -21.18
C ARG A 47 -6.37 1.77 -21.62
N SER A 48 -6.51 2.27 -22.83
CA SER A 48 -7.81 2.58 -23.44
C SER A 48 -8.73 1.36 -23.56
N SER A 49 -8.17 0.16 -23.61
CA SER A 49 -8.92 -1.12 -23.58
C SER A 49 -9.58 -1.41 -22.23
N GLY A 50 -9.29 -0.63 -21.18
CA GLY A 50 -9.75 -0.86 -19.81
C GLY A 50 -9.01 -1.98 -19.07
N VAL A 51 -8.18 -2.76 -19.74
CA VAL A 51 -7.43 -3.88 -19.14
C VAL A 51 -5.93 -3.59 -19.13
N GLY A 52 -5.36 -3.60 -17.93
CA GLY A 52 -3.94 -3.31 -17.70
C GLY A 52 -3.62 -1.81 -17.73
N GLY A 53 -2.35 -1.50 -17.61
CA GLY A 53 -1.89 -0.11 -17.53
C GLY A 53 -0.45 0.01 -17.10
N ARG A 54 -0.09 1.23 -16.69
CA ARG A 54 1.23 1.56 -16.17
C ARG A 54 1.09 2.32 -14.86
N ILE A 55 1.80 1.85 -13.86
CA ILE A 55 1.99 2.54 -12.59
C ILE A 55 3.31 3.31 -12.71
N LEU A 56 3.24 4.59 -12.47
CA LEU A 56 4.40 5.49 -12.42
C LEU A 56 4.69 5.79 -10.95
N VAL A 57 5.95 5.65 -10.54
CA VAL A 57 6.41 5.95 -9.18
C VAL A 57 7.55 6.95 -9.27
N LYS A 58 7.50 7.98 -8.45
CA LYS A 58 8.55 9.00 -8.41
C LYS A 58 9.90 8.40 -8.02
N ARG A 59 10.91 8.58 -8.88
CA ARG A 59 12.27 8.08 -8.66
C ARG A 59 12.91 8.69 -7.43
N GLY A 60 12.65 9.97 -7.14
CA GLY A 60 13.22 10.71 -6.03
C GLY A 60 12.81 10.23 -4.63
N ILE A 61 11.84 9.32 -4.50
CA ILE A 61 11.51 8.70 -3.22
C ILE A 61 12.68 7.80 -2.80
N ARG A 62 13.38 8.15 -1.72
CA ARG A 62 14.57 7.44 -1.26
C ARG A 62 14.25 6.15 -0.49
N GLU A 63 13.18 6.17 0.28
CA GLU A 63 12.77 5.06 1.13
C GLU A 63 12.05 3.98 0.32
N LEU A 64 12.62 2.76 0.32
CA LEU A 64 12.06 1.63 -0.44
C LEU A 64 10.63 1.30 0.00
N GLY A 65 10.36 1.26 1.30
CA GLY A 65 9.03 0.98 1.84
C GLY A 65 7.98 1.99 1.36
N ARG A 66 8.35 3.28 1.23
CA ARG A 66 7.47 4.31 0.68
C ARG A 66 7.23 4.12 -0.82
N LYS A 67 8.27 3.80 -1.61
CA LYS A 67 8.09 3.45 -3.04
C LYS A 67 7.12 2.29 -3.22
N ARG A 68 7.28 1.26 -2.39
CA ARG A 68 6.43 0.07 -2.42
C ARG A 68 4.99 0.40 -2.05
N PHE A 69 4.80 1.24 -1.02
CA PHE A 69 3.47 1.71 -0.63
C PHE A 69 2.80 2.49 -1.77
N THR A 70 3.51 3.42 -2.39
CA THR A 70 3.02 4.19 -3.55
C THR A 70 2.58 3.25 -4.69
N ALA A 71 3.41 2.26 -5.05
CA ALA A 71 3.03 1.31 -6.10
C ALA A 71 1.82 0.45 -5.72
N ALA A 72 1.72 0.00 -4.47
CA ALA A 72 0.58 -0.78 -3.96
C ALA A 72 -0.71 0.05 -3.91
N HIS A 73 -0.61 1.33 -3.56
CA HIS A 73 -1.71 2.29 -3.57
C HIS A 73 -2.30 2.46 -4.99
N GLU A 74 -1.44 2.60 -6.00
CA GLU A 74 -1.89 2.66 -7.40
C GLU A 74 -2.54 1.35 -7.89
N ILE A 75 -2.11 0.18 -7.36
CA ILE A 75 -2.82 -1.09 -7.59
C ILE A 75 -4.21 -1.05 -6.93
N GLY A 76 -4.32 -0.44 -5.75
CA GLY A 76 -5.59 -0.18 -5.09
C GLY A 76 -6.55 0.60 -5.98
N HIS A 77 -6.10 1.74 -6.51
CA HIS A 77 -6.90 2.50 -7.48
C HIS A 77 -7.27 1.70 -8.71
N TYR A 78 -6.36 0.87 -9.22
CA TYR A 78 -6.65 0.03 -10.38
C TYR A 78 -7.78 -0.97 -10.13
N LEU A 79 -7.84 -1.57 -8.95
CA LEU A 79 -8.79 -2.64 -8.64
C LEU A 79 -10.11 -2.12 -8.08
N LEU A 80 -10.08 -1.06 -7.27
CA LEU A 80 -11.23 -0.53 -6.54
C LEU A 80 -11.99 0.54 -7.34
N HIS A 81 -11.29 1.37 -8.13
CA HIS A 81 -11.85 2.57 -8.77
C HIS A 81 -11.82 2.45 -10.30
N LYS A 82 -12.54 1.46 -10.84
CA LYS A 82 -12.49 1.11 -12.28
C LYS A 82 -12.99 2.21 -13.20
N ASP A 83 -13.94 3.01 -12.73
CA ASP A 83 -14.59 4.06 -13.52
C ASP A 83 -13.87 5.41 -13.47
N SER A 84 -12.80 5.50 -12.67
CA SER A 84 -11.99 6.71 -12.60
C SER A 84 -11.04 6.76 -13.80
N ALA A 85 -11.15 7.84 -14.59
CA ALA A 85 -10.12 8.20 -15.58
C ALA A 85 -8.76 8.31 -14.88
N SER A 86 -7.65 8.21 -15.64
CA SER A 86 -6.27 8.25 -15.10
C SER A 86 -6.14 9.19 -13.89
N MET A 87 -5.85 8.64 -12.73
CA MET A 87 -5.66 9.42 -11.52
C MET A 87 -4.17 9.68 -11.32
N SER A 88 -3.80 10.92 -11.07
CA SER A 88 -2.48 11.30 -10.55
C SER A 88 -2.65 11.67 -9.09
N CYS A 89 -2.03 10.93 -8.19
CA CYS A 89 -2.07 11.21 -6.77
C CYS A 89 -1.01 12.26 -6.43
N GLY A 90 -1.42 13.51 -6.41
CA GLY A 90 -0.65 14.64 -5.92
C GLY A 90 -1.31 15.23 -4.67
N ALA A 91 -0.52 15.89 -3.83
CA ALA A 91 -0.98 16.46 -2.56
C ALA A 91 -2.11 17.52 -2.66
N MET A 92 -2.59 17.85 -3.86
CA MET A 92 -3.59 18.89 -4.10
C MET A 92 -4.99 18.40 -4.48
N ASP A 93 -5.22 17.09 -4.66
CA ASP A 93 -6.54 16.59 -5.08
C ASP A 93 -7.55 16.41 -3.94
N ILE A 94 -7.14 16.67 -2.69
CA ILE A 94 -8.00 16.60 -1.49
C ILE A 94 -9.14 17.64 -1.50
N ALA A 95 -9.06 18.69 -2.32
CA ALA A 95 -9.97 19.84 -2.23
C ALA A 95 -11.31 19.70 -2.98
N ASN A 96 -11.51 18.68 -3.83
CA ASN A 96 -12.68 18.61 -4.73
C ASN A 96 -13.68 17.50 -4.44
N TRP A 97 -13.54 16.74 -3.34
CA TRP A 97 -14.47 15.66 -3.01
C TRP A 97 -15.59 16.16 -2.08
N THR A 98 -16.71 16.52 -2.67
CA THR A 98 -17.92 16.98 -1.95
C THR A 98 -18.84 15.86 -1.47
N ASN A 99 -18.53 14.58 -1.72
CA ASN A 99 -19.30 13.45 -1.20
C ASN A 99 -18.54 12.77 -0.05
N LEU A 100 -19.03 12.98 1.16
CA LEU A 100 -18.45 12.60 2.45
C LEU A 100 -18.45 11.08 2.75
N GLU A 101 -18.97 10.20 1.89
CA GLU A 101 -19.17 8.78 2.24
C GLU A 101 -18.11 7.83 1.69
N VAL A 102 -17.37 8.18 0.64
CA VAL A 102 -16.33 7.31 0.07
C VAL A 102 -15.12 8.15 -0.31
N ASN A 103 -14.00 7.97 0.38
CA ASN A 103 -12.72 8.60 0.02
C ASN A 103 -11.83 7.58 -0.72
N PRO A 104 -11.70 7.68 -2.06
CA PRO A 104 -10.90 6.73 -2.85
C PRO A 104 -9.44 6.63 -2.41
N GLU A 105 -8.85 7.72 -1.94
CA GLU A 105 -7.48 7.73 -1.42
C GLU A 105 -7.36 6.88 -0.15
N HIS A 106 -8.32 7.04 0.76
CA HIS A 106 -8.36 6.23 1.98
C HIS A 106 -8.58 4.74 1.66
N GLU A 107 -9.44 4.43 0.70
CA GLU A 107 -9.66 3.05 0.25
C GLU A 107 -8.39 2.43 -0.35
N ALA A 108 -7.67 3.19 -1.19
CA ALA A 108 -6.40 2.76 -1.76
C ALA A 108 -5.31 2.59 -0.70
N ASP A 109 -5.28 3.45 0.33
CA ASP A 109 -4.37 3.34 1.48
C ASP A 109 -4.64 2.08 2.31
N GLU A 110 -5.92 1.80 2.62
CA GLU A 110 -6.31 0.58 3.34
C GLU A 110 -5.94 -0.69 2.56
N PHE A 111 -6.19 -0.67 1.25
CA PHE A 111 -5.79 -1.75 0.35
C PHE A 111 -4.27 -1.94 0.35
N ALA A 112 -3.50 -0.87 0.14
CA ALA A 112 -2.05 -0.92 0.09
C ALA A 112 -1.43 -1.42 1.40
N SER A 113 -1.96 -0.94 2.53
CA SER A 113 -1.55 -1.38 3.87
C SER A 113 -1.77 -2.88 4.06
N GLU A 114 -2.95 -3.41 3.70
CA GLU A 114 -3.26 -4.82 3.84
C GLU A 114 -2.50 -5.68 2.82
N LEU A 115 -2.26 -5.16 1.61
CA LEU A 115 -1.50 -5.84 0.58
C LEU A 115 -0.02 -6.03 0.97
N LEU A 116 0.60 -5.01 1.56
CA LEU A 116 2.02 -5.04 1.94
C LEU A 116 2.27 -5.68 3.31
N LEU A 117 1.38 -5.41 4.27
CA LEU A 117 1.45 -5.82 5.66
C LEU A 117 0.17 -6.57 6.04
N PRO A 118 0.01 -7.83 5.61
CA PRO A 118 -1.24 -8.58 5.82
C PRO A 118 -1.48 -8.84 7.31
N SER A 119 -2.63 -8.39 7.80
CA SER A 119 -3.01 -8.43 9.21
C SER A 119 -2.89 -9.82 9.83
N ALA A 120 -3.27 -10.86 9.10
CA ALA A 120 -3.21 -12.24 9.58
C ALA A 120 -1.77 -12.73 9.76
N GLU A 121 -0.87 -12.42 8.82
CA GLU A 121 0.54 -12.79 8.90
C GLU A 121 1.23 -11.99 10.02
N ILE A 122 1.00 -10.68 10.12
CA ILE A 122 1.53 -9.85 11.20
C ILE A 122 1.09 -10.37 12.57
N LYS A 123 -0.22 -10.66 12.75
CA LYS A 123 -0.72 -11.25 13.99
C LYS A 123 -0.04 -12.57 14.35
N SER A 124 0.20 -13.42 13.35
CA SER A 124 0.89 -14.70 13.55
C SER A 124 2.33 -14.49 14.03
N HIS A 125 3.05 -13.49 13.51
CA HIS A 125 4.41 -13.17 13.94
C HIS A 125 4.47 -12.54 15.33
N ILE A 126 3.53 -11.64 15.64
CA ILE A 126 3.44 -11.03 16.97
C ILE A 126 3.17 -12.09 18.03
N GLY A 127 2.22 -13.01 17.78
CA GLY A 127 1.83 -14.04 18.74
C GLY A 127 1.45 -13.44 20.10
N THR A 128 2.13 -13.89 21.16
CA THR A 128 1.97 -13.39 22.53
C THR A 128 3.12 -12.49 22.99
N GLN A 129 4.00 -12.07 22.09
CA GLN A 129 5.15 -11.23 22.42
C GLN A 129 4.70 -9.84 22.86
N TRP A 130 5.46 -9.28 23.82
CA TRP A 130 5.27 -7.89 24.23
C TRP A 130 5.70 -6.93 23.11
N PRO A 131 5.01 -5.78 22.96
CA PRO A 131 5.41 -4.73 22.03
C PRO A 131 6.86 -4.30 22.24
N SER A 132 7.65 -4.34 21.17
CA SER A 132 9.03 -3.84 21.18
C SER A 132 9.38 -3.22 19.84
N LEU A 133 10.31 -2.26 19.85
CA LEU A 133 10.81 -1.65 18.61
C LEU A 133 11.61 -2.67 17.76
N GLU A 134 12.26 -3.63 18.41
CA GLU A 134 12.99 -4.70 17.73
C GLU A 134 12.04 -5.56 16.90
N LEU A 135 10.95 -6.06 17.51
CA LEU A 135 9.92 -6.82 16.80
C LEU A 135 9.33 -6.05 15.61
N VAL A 136 9.09 -4.75 15.78
CA VAL A 136 8.60 -3.92 14.67
C VAL A 136 9.63 -3.76 13.56
N ARG A 137 10.93 -3.64 13.90
CA ARG A 137 12.01 -3.58 12.91
C ARG A 137 12.15 -4.88 12.14
N ASP A 138 12.03 -6.02 12.81
CA ASP A 138 12.08 -7.35 12.18
C ASP A 138 10.92 -7.51 11.20
N LEU A 139 9.71 -7.13 11.60
CA LEU A 139 8.54 -7.13 10.71
C LEU A 139 8.73 -6.18 9.53
N ALA A 140 9.25 -4.97 9.75
CA ALA A 140 9.51 -4.01 8.68
C ALA A 140 10.51 -4.56 7.66
N ALA A 141 11.56 -5.23 8.13
CA ALA A 141 12.57 -5.88 7.28
C ALA A 141 11.99 -7.08 6.52
N GLU A 142 11.23 -7.95 7.21
CA GLU A 142 10.61 -9.14 6.61
C GLU A 142 9.63 -8.80 5.50
N PHE A 143 8.78 -7.80 5.71
CA PHE A 143 7.78 -7.36 4.72
C PHE A 143 8.28 -6.28 3.76
N GLU A 144 9.53 -5.86 3.89
CA GLU A 144 10.13 -4.77 3.09
C GLU A 144 9.26 -3.49 3.12
N ALA A 145 8.72 -3.17 4.28
CA ALA A 145 7.85 -2.01 4.51
C ALA A 145 8.58 -0.90 5.28
N SER A 146 8.02 0.31 5.29
CA SER A 146 8.57 1.39 6.12
C SER A 146 8.32 1.13 7.60
N LEU A 147 9.23 1.58 8.45
CA LEU A 147 9.08 1.45 9.90
C LEU A 147 7.78 2.11 10.38
N THR A 148 7.44 3.28 9.85
CA THR A 148 6.21 4.02 10.19
C THR A 148 4.95 3.23 9.83
N ALA A 149 4.90 2.65 8.61
CA ALA A 149 3.77 1.84 8.18
C ALA A 149 3.64 0.58 9.05
N THR A 150 4.77 -0.05 9.41
CA THR A 150 4.80 -1.23 10.25
C THR A 150 4.35 -0.94 11.68
N ILE A 151 4.78 0.19 12.29
CA ILE A 151 4.30 0.62 13.61
C ILE A 151 2.78 0.81 13.60
N ARG A 152 2.24 1.51 12.62
CA ARG A 152 0.79 1.72 12.49
C ARG A 152 0.07 0.38 12.40
N LYS A 153 0.52 -0.49 11.50
CA LYS A 153 -0.08 -1.82 11.32
C LYS A 153 0.02 -2.67 12.59
N TYR A 154 1.16 -2.61 13.28
CA TYR A 154 1.35 -3.30 14.55
C TYR A 154 0.32 -2.84 15.58
N CYS A 155 0.16 -1.52 15.77
CA CYS A 155 -0.81 -0.97 16.72
C CYS A 155 -2.26 -1.36 16.36
N ASP A 156 -2.60 -1.44 15.07
CA ASP A 156 -3.94 -1.82 14.61
C ASP A 156 -4.27 -3.30 14.87
N VAL A 157 -3.26 -4.18 14.92
CA VAL A 157 -3.49 -5.63 14.98
C VAL A 157 -3.06 -6.27 16.29
N ALA A 158 -2.25 -5.59 17.12
CA ALA A 158 -1.80 -6.09 18.41
C ALA A 158 -2.98 -6.32 19.36
N THR A 159 -2.88 -7.37 20.19
CA THR A 159 -3.88 -7.64 21.23
C THR A 159 -3.67 -6.79 22.47
N GLN A 160 -2.45 -6.34 22.70
CA GLN A 160 -2.10 -5.42 23.79
C GLN A 160 -2.33 -3.98 23.35
N SER A 161 -2.82 -3.15 24.26
CA SER A 161 -2.90 -1.70 24.03
C SER A 161 -1.50 -1.13 23.89
N CYS A 162 -1.19 -0.58 22.73
CA CYS A 162 0.09 0.04 22.42
C CYS A 162 -0.11 1.31 21.59
N ALA A 163 0.87 2.20 21.63
CA ALA A 163 0.92 3.40 20.80
C ALA A 163 2.34 3.61 20.29
N GLY A 164 2.45 4.01 19.02
CA GLY A 164 3.71 4.43 18.41
C GLY A 164 3.82 5.95 18.44
N VAL A 165 4.95 6.47 18.90
CA VAL A 165 5.29 7.89 18.84
C VAL A 165 6.57 8.04 18.03
N TRP A 166 6.57 8.93 17.05
CA TRP A 166 7.76 9.32 16.32
C TRP A 166 7.91 10.84 16.31
N VAL A 167 9.13 11.29 16.44
CA VAL A 167 9.50 12.70 16.44
C VAL A 167 10.35 12.96 15.19
N GLN A 168 10.09 14.05 14.50
CA GLN A 168 10.94 14.57 13.43
C GLN A 168 11.78 15.70 14.01
N ASP A 169 13.09 15.63 13.80
CA ASP A 169 14.03 16.72 14.11
C ASP A 169 13.99 17.79 13.01
#